data_22ebbd7f203d1b2b8d4a376c2ae2bc9a
#
_entry.id   22ebbd7f203d1b2b8d4a376c2ae2bc9a
#
_cell.length_a   1.000
_cell.length_b   1.000
_cell.length_c   1.000
_cell.angle_alpha   90.00
_cell.angle_beta   90.00
_cell.angle_gamma   90.00
#
_symmetry.space_group_name_H-M   'P 1'
#
loop_
_entity.id
_entity.type
_entity.pdbx_description
1 polymer ?
#
loop_
_entity_poly.entity_id
_entity_poly.type
_entity_poly.pdbx_seq_one_letter_code
_entity_poly.pdbx_strand_id
1 'polypeptide(L)' 'MGLEKFRISKGLSYKKLADLIGITGVSPATTTFRWCKGSRIPGRNWMTVIKEKTKGKVQPSSFYE' A
#
# COMPACT_ATOMS: atom_id res chain seq x y z
N MET A 1 -1.44 10.72 -4.24
CA MET A 1 -1.81 9.54 -5.03
C MET A 1 -2.19 8.41 -4.11
N GLY A 2 -3.32 7.77 -4.34
CA GLY A 2 -3.73 6.63 -3.54
C GLY A 2 -2.94 5.37 -3.88
N LEU A 3 -2.94 4.41 -2.94
CA LEU A 3 -2.17 3.18 -3.13
C LEU A 3 -2.64 2.38 -4.34
N GLU A 4 -3.95 2.32 -4.58
CA GLU A 4 -4.49 1.62 -5.74
C GLU A 4 -4.00 2.25 -7.04
N LYS A 5 -4.05 3.58 -7.13
CA LYS A 5 -3.56 4.27 -8.33
C LYS A 5 -2.08 4.02 -8.54
N PHE A 6 -1.30 4.02 -7.45
CA PHE A 6 0.12 3.72 -7.54
C PHE A 6 0.33 2.31 -8.09
N ARG A 7 -0.41 1.33 -7.55
CA ARG A 7 -0.32 -0.06 -8.01
C ARG A 7 -0.59 -0.17 -9.51
N ILE A 8 -1.68 0.46 -9.97
CA ILE A 8 -2.07 0.40 -11.37
C ILE A 8 -1.02 1.08 -12.25
N SER A 9 -0.51 2.23 -11.82
CA SER A 9 0.48 2.98 -12.61
C SER A 9 1.79 2.21 -12.78
N LYS A 10 2.11 1.31 -11.84
CA LYS A 10 3.31 0.49 -11.92
C LYS A 10 3.05 -0.90 -12.50
N GLY A 11 1.80 -1.22 -12.81
CA GLY A 11 1.45 -2.53 -13.34
C GLY A 11 1.68 -3.67 -12.36
N LEU A 12 1.50 -3.40 -11.07
CA LEU A 12 1.76 -4.39 -10.03
C LEU A 12 0.50 -5.15 -9.64
N SER A 13 0.66 -6.46 -9.37
CA SER A 13 -0.39 -7.22 -8.70
C SER A 13 -0.39 -6.85 -7.21
N TYR A 14 -1.43 -7.25 -6.49
CA TYR A 14 -1.47 -7.02 -5.04
C TYR A 14 -0.32 -7.72 -4.33
N LYS A 15 0.01 -8.92 -4.77
CA LYS A 15 1.13 -9.67 -4.20
C LYS A 15 2.46 -8.94 -4.44
N LYS A 16 2.67 -8.45 -5.65
CA LYS A 16 3.92 -7.73 -5.97
C LYS A 16 4.00 -6.41 -5.22
N LEU A 17 2.88 -5.72 -5.05
CA LEU A 17 2.86 -4.51 -4.25
C LEU A 17 3.18 -4.81 -2.78
N ALA A 18 2.63 -5.91 -2.26
CA ALA A 18 2.95 -6.35 -0.90
C ALA A 18 4.44 -6.64 -0.75
N ASP A 19 5.04 -7.30 -1.76
CA ASP A 19 6.48 -7.58 -1.75
C ASP A 19 7.29 -6.30 -1.78
N LEU A 20 6.87 -5.33 -2.57
CA LEU A 20 7.55 -4.04 -2.66
C LEU A 20 7.53 -3.31 -1.30
N ILE A 21 6.40 -3.33 -0.63
CA ILE A 21 6.23 -2.68 0.67
C ILE A 21 6.97 -3.47 1.77
N GLY A 22 7.12 -4.78 1.57
CA GLY A 22 7.77 -5.64 2.55
C GLY A 22 6.82 -6.21 3.57
N ILE A 23 5.55 -6.37 3.21
CA ILE A 23 4.56 -6.95 4.10
C ILE A 23 4.86 -8.42 4.30
N THR A 24 4.96 -8.85 5.56
CA THR A 24 5.14 -10.24 5.92
C THR A 24 3.90 -10.74 6.64
N GLY A 25 3.73 -12.04 6.72
CA GLY A 25 2.61 -12.63 7.43
C GLY A 25 1.84 -13.60 6.55
N VAL A 26 0.63 -13.97 7.00
CA VAL A 26 -0.13 -15.06 6.39
C VAL A 26 -0.76 -14.67 5.06
N SER A 27 -1.17 -13.42 4.91
CA SER A 27 -1.89 -12.99 3.69
C SER A 27 -1.47 -11.59 3.26
N PRO A 28 -0.24 -11.42 2.76
CA PRO A 28 0.23 -10.08 2.37
C PRO A 28 -0.63 -9.46 1.27
N ALA A 29 -1.03 -10.25 0.28
CA ALA A 29 -1.85 -9.73 -0.81
C ALA A 29 -3.22 -9.27 -0.32
N THR A 30 -3.82 -10.00 0.61
CA THR A 30 -5.12 -9.63 1.18
C THR A 30 -5.02 -8.31 1.95
N THR A 31 -3.96 -8.16 2.75
CA THR A 31 -3.73 -6.93 3.50
C THR A 31 -3.59 -5.75 2.54
N THR A 32 -2.79 -5.91 1.49
CA THR A 32 -2.59 -4.87 0.49
C THR A 32 -3.89 -4.54 -0.23
N PHE A 33 -4.66 -5.56 -0.59
CA PHE A 33 -5.96 -5.37 -1.22
C PHE A 33 -6.88 -4.51 -0.36
N ARG A 34 -6.96 -4.81 0.93
CA ARG A 34 -7.81 -4.04 1.85
C ARG A 34 -7.36 -2.58 1.94
N TRP A 35 -6.06 -2.34 1.95
CA TRP A 35 -5.54 -0.96 1.95
C TRP A 35 -5.88 -0.25 0.65
N CYS A 36 -5.77 -0.93 -0.49
CA CYS A 36 -6.09 -0.34 -1.79
C CYS A 36 -7.57 -0.01 -1.92
N LYS A 37 -8.44 -0.84 -1.35
CA LYS A 37 -9.89 -0.64 -1.44
C LYS A 37 -10.44 0.27 -0.34
N GLY A 38 -9.61 0.66 0.63
CA GLY A 38 -10.06 1.52 1.71
C GLY A 38 -10.81 0.80 2.82
N SER A 39 -10.86 -0.54 2.79
CA SER A 39 -11.50 -1.33 3.84
C SER A 39 -10.72 -1.29 5.15
N ARG A 40 -9.42 -1.10 5.04
CA ARG A 40 -8.51 -0.97 6.18
C ARG A 40 -7.51 0.14 5.91
N ILE A 41 -7.08 0.80 6.97
CA ILE A 41 -6.05 1.83 6.90
C ILE A 41 -4.78 1.25 7.51
N PRO A 42 -3.62 1.39 6.84
CA PRO A 42 -2.36 0.91 7.40
C PRO A 42 -2.04 1.57 8.74
N GLY A 43 -1.40 0.84 9.62
CA GLY A 43 -0.90 1.43 10.86
C GLY A 43 0.20 2.46 10.58
N ARG A 44 0.53 3.25 11.61
CA ARG A 44 1.51 4.34 11.47
C ARG A 44 2.84 3.85 10.88
N ASN A 45 3.34 2.73 11.37
CA ASN A 45 4.62 2.19 10.87
C ASN A 45 4.53 1.83 9.39
N TRP A 46 3.43 1.21 8.98
CA TRP A 46 3.24 0.85 7.59
C TRP A 46 3.07 2.07 6.70
N MET A 47 2.43 3.14 7.19
CA MET A 47 2.31 4.38 6.43
C MET A 47 3.68 4.96 6.11
N THR A 48 4.60 4.94 7.08
CA THR A 48 5.96 5.41 6.87
C THR A 48 6.66 4.55 5.81
N VAL A 49 6.54 3.23 5.92
CA VAL A 49 7.16 2.31 4.96
C VAL A 49 6.59 2.52 3.57
N ILE A 50 5.27 2.65 3.46
CA ILE A 50 4.62 2.88 2.16
C ILE A 50 5.13 4.18 1.54
N LYS A 51 5.21 5.24 2.32
CA LYS A 51 5.72 6.52 1.83
C LYS A 51 7.14 6.38 1.30
N GLU A 52 8.01 5.69 2.03
CA GLU A 52 9.38 5.48 1.61
C GLU A 52 9.48 4.63 0.35
N LYS A 53 8.75 3.51 0.31
CA LYS A 53 8.82 2.57 -0.82
C LYS A 53 8.21 3.16 -2.08
N THR A 54 7.26 4.07 -1.95
CA THR A 54 6.65 4.74 -3.10
C THR A 54 7.33 6.07 -3.42
N LYS A 55 8.41 6.39 -2.72
CA LYS A 55 9.17 7.64 -2.92
C LYS A 55 8.29 8.88 -2.74
N GLY A 56 7.41 8.83 -1.76
CA GLY A 56 6.53 9.94 -1.42
C GLY A 56 5.29 10.07 -2.27
N LYS A 57 5.08 9.18 -3.24
CA LYS A 57 3.90 9.24 -4.10
C LYS A 57 2.63 8.86 -3.38
N VAL A 58 2.72 7.95 -2.41
CA VAL A 58 1.60 7.58 -1.55
C VAL A 58 1.93 8.07 -0.15
N GLN A 59 1.13 9.01 0.34
CA GLN A 59 1.33 9.61 1.64
C GLN A 59 0.22 9.20 2.60
N PRO A 60 0.44 9.35 3.93
CA PRO A 60 -0.60 8.98 4.89
C PRO A 60 -1.94 9.66 4.63
N SER A 61 -1.93 10.92 4.20
CA SER A 61 -3.17 11.64 3.90
C SER A 61 -3.98 10.98 2.79
N SER A 62 -3.36 10.21 1.91
CA SER A 62 -4.04 9.53 0.82
C SER A 62 -5.06 8.50 1.32
N PHE A 63 -4.89 7.98 2.54
CA PHE A 63 -5.79 6.99 3.11
C PHE A 63 -7.01 7.61 3.80
N TYR A 64 -7.02 8.93 3.95
CA TYR A 64 -8.09 9.65 4.65
C TYR A 64 -8.94 10.52 3.71
N GLU A 65 -8.67 10.46 2.43
CA GLU A 65 -9.43 11.21 1.42
C GLU A 65 -10.72 10.54 1.03
#